data_91c1d87ddc110b0f9319571a79556acc
#
_entry.id   91c1d87ddc110b0f9319571a79556acc
#
_cell.length_a   1.000
_cell.length_b   1.000
_cell.length_c   1.000
_cell.angle_alpha   90.00
_cell.angle_beta   90.00
_cell.angle_gamma   90.00
#
_symmetry.space_group_name_H-M   'P 1'
#
loop_
_entity.id
_entity.type
_entity.pdbx_description
1 polymer ?
#
loop_
_entity_poly.entity_id
_entity_poly.type
_entity_poly.pdbx_seq_one_letter_code
_entity_poly.pdbx_strand_id
1 'polypeptide(L)'
;YEISECLVGSEMCIRDSMGKTIGREAQANDVSVVLGPAVNIKRSPLCGRNFEYYSEDPYLAGEIAAAFINGVQSQHVGTSIKHFAANNQEYHRMSNSSEADERTLREIYFPAFETAVKKAQPYTFMCSYNQINGTFASENKWLLTDVLRNDWGFEGYVMSDWGAVNDRVKGLEAGLDLEMPGSNGTNDALIMEAVKNGTLKEEVLDQAVERILNIIYKYADHRAPQEFTMEKDHEEARRIAEESMVLLKNADQILPLKTSEKV
;
A
#
# COMPACT_ATOMS: atom_id res chain seq x y z
N TYR A 1 19.39 5.45 -21.07
CA TYR A 1 19.63 5.16 -19.65
C TYR A 1 19.56 6.43 -18.81
N GLU A 2 20.28 7.52 -19.15
CA GLU A 2 20.28 8.79 -18.39
C GLU A 2 18.92 9.51 -18.36
N ILE A 3 18.09 9.38 -19.37
CA ILE A 3 16.77 10.02 -19.43
C ILE A 3 15.79 9.35 -18.44
N SER A 4 15.85 8.05 -18.26
CA SER A 4 14.99 7.33 -17.31
C SER A 4 15.35 7.62 -15.86
N GLU A 5 16.64 7.78 -15.54
CA GLU A 5 17.09 8.15 -14.19
C GLU A 5 16.66 9.59 -13.81
N CYS A 6 16.70 10.53 -14.77
CA CYS A 6 16.23 11.90 -14.54
C CYS A 6 14.71 11.97 -14.33
N LEU A 7 13.93 11.19 -15.11
CA LEU A 7 12.47 11.14 -14.96
C LEU A 7 12.07 10.52 -13.62
N VAL A 8 12.68 9.39 -13.27
CA VAL A 8 12.44 8.72 -11.96
C VAL A 8 12.84 9.64 -10.80
N GLY A 9 13.94 10.39 -10.94
CA GLY A 9 14.39 11.33 -9.91
C GLY A 9 13.41 12.48 -9.66
N SER A 10 12.88 13.11 -10.68
CA SER A 10 11.90 14.20 -10.55
C SER A 10 10.56 13.70 -10.00
N GLU A 11 10.06 12.57 -10.48
CA GLU A 11 8.82 11.96 -9.96
C GLU A 11 8.94 11.53 -8.50
N MET A 12 10.10 11.06 -8.06
CA MET A 12 10.35 10.76 -6.64
C MET A 12 10.27 12.02 -5.77
N CYS A 13 10.84 13.15 -6.19
CA CYS A 13 10.75 14.42 -5.47
C CYS A 13 9.30 14.91 -5.37
N ILE A 14 8.53 14.81 -6.45
CA ILE A 14 7.11 15.17 -6.50
C ILE A 14 6.32 14.28 -5.51
N ARG A 15 6.57 12.98 -5.50
CA ARG A 15 5.87 12.04 -4.63
C ARG A 15 6.28 12.15 -3.17
N ASP A 16 7.53 12.46 -2.87
CA ASP A 16 7.97 12.79 -1.52
C ASP A 16 7.25 14.04 -0.98
N SER A 17 7.15 15.10 -1.78
CA SER A 17 6.38 16.32 -1.47
C SER A 17 4.90 16.01 -1.20
N MET A 18 4.28 15.23 -2.06
CA MET A 18 2.89 14.78 -1.88
C MET A 18 2.74 13.97 -0.58
N GLY A 19 3.66 13.04 -0.32
CA GLY A 19 3.69 12.25 0.90
C GLY A 19 3.80 13.11 2.16
N LYS A 20 4.68 14.10 2.16
CA LYS A 20 4.82 15.05 3.28
C LYS A 20 3.55 15.87 3.53
N THR A 21 2.90 16.33 2.46
CA THR A 21 1.65 17.09 2.58
C THR A 21 0.54 16.22 3.19
N ILE A 22 0.32 15.03 2.65
CA ILE A 22 -0.67 14.08 3.18
C ILE A 22 -0.34 13.67 4.62
N GLY A 23 0.93 13.42 4.93
CA GLY A 23 1.36 13.07 6.30
C GLY A 23 1.09 14.19 7.30
N ARG A 24 1.33 15.46 6.92
CA ARG A 24 1.02 16.63 7.75
C ARG A 24 -0.48 16.78 7.98
N GLU A 25 -1.30 16.65 6.94
CA GLU A 25 -2.77 16.68 7.07
C GLU A 25 -3.28 15.52 7.93
N ALA A 26 -2.70 14.33 7.79
CA ALA A 26 -3.02 13.16 8.60
C ALA A 26 -2.71 13.39 10.09
N GLN A 27 -1.53 13.95 10.42
CA GLN A 27 -1.18 14.34 11.79
C GLN A 27 -2.16 15.37 12.35
N ALA A 28 -2.53 16.38 11.56
CA ALA A 28 -3.50 17.40 11.98
C ALA A 28 -4.89 16.83 12.30
N ASN A 29 -5.26 15.72 11.66
CA ASN A 29 -6.53 15.03 11.83
C ASN A 29 -6.44 13.78 12.73
N ASP A 30 -5.31 13.59 13.43
CA ASP A 30 -5.10 12.44 14.33
C ASP A 30 -5.22 11.08 13.64
N VAL A 31 -4.76 11.00 12.40
CA VAL A 31 -4.70 9.76 11.62
C VAL A 31 -3.34 9.12 11.79
N SER A 32 -3.30 7.92 12.36
CA SER A 32 -2.04 7.20 12.63
C SER A 32 -1.46 6.47 11.41
N VAL A 33 -2.32 6.02 10.49
CA VAL A 33 -1.92 5.27 9.30
C VAL A 33 -2.77 5.68 8.10
N VAL A 34 -2.12 6.10 7.02
CA VAL A 34 -2.74 6.35 5.72
C VAL A 34 -2.85 5.05 4.94
N LEU A 35 -4.04 4.72 4.41
CA LEU A 35 -4.30 3.48 3.68
C LEU A 35 -3.84 3.57 2.20
N GLY A 36 -2.56 3.67 2.03
CA GLY A 36 -1.85 3.80 0.76
C GLY A 36 -0.33 3.75 0.95
N PRO A 37 0.43 3.73 -0.13
CA PRO A 37 0.03 3.80 -1.53
C PRO A 37 -0.49 2.47 -2.08
N ALA A 38 -1.22 2.55 -3.22
CA ALA A 38 -1.63 1.38 -3.98
C ALA A 38 -0.66 1.17 -5.16
N VAL A 39 -0.08 -0.05 -5.26
CA VAL A 39 1.07 -0.30 -6.14
C VAL A 39 0.91 -1.50 -7.06
N ASN A 40 -0.29 -2.06 -7.17
CA ASN A 40 -0.52 -3.11 -8.15
C ASN A 40 -0.25 -2.57 -9.57
N ILE A 41 0.37 -3.37 -10.42
CA ILE A 41 0.70 -2.92 -11.78
C ILE A 41 -0.56 -2.75 -12.64
N LYS A 42 -0.54 -1.75 -13.52
CA LYS A 42 -1.62 -1.49 -14.49
C LYS A 42 -1.54 -2.49 -15.65
N ARG A 43 -1.93 -3.74 -15.40
CA ARG A 43 -1.82 -4.80 -16.38
C ARG A 43 -2.86 -4.70 -17.50
N SER A 44 -4.09 -4.32 -17.16
CA SER A 44 -5.18 -4.11 -18.11
C SER A 44 -5.70 -2.70 -17.99
N PRO A 45 -5.93 -1.99 -19.10
CA PRO A 45 -6.53 -0.65 -19.08
C PRO A 45 -7.98 -0.67 -18.55
N LEU A 46 -8.62 -1.84 -18.51
CA LEU A 46 -9.99 -2.01 -18.03
C LEU A 46 -10.07 -2.27 -16.52
N CYS A 47 -8.96 -2.34 -15.79
CA CYS A 47 -9.00 -2.48 -14.33
C CYS A 47 -9.58 -1.23 -13.68
N GLY A 48 -10.67 -1.38 -12.92
CA GLY A 48 -11.41 -0.28 -12.32
C GLY A 48 -10.63 0.54 -11.28
N ARG A 49 -9.49 0.05 -10.80
CA ARG A 49 -8.64 0.72 -9.82
C ARG A 49 -7.34 1.32 -10.40
N ASN A 50 -7.19 1.35 -11.72
CA ASN A 50 -6.01 1.96 -12.35
C ASN A 50 -5.81 3.44 -12.01
N PHE A 51 -6.86 4.15 -11.57
CA PHE A 51 -6.77 5.55 -11.17
C PHE A 51 -5.88 5.77 -9.93
N GLU A 52 -5.75 4.77 -9.05
CA GLU A 52 -4.93 4.85 -7.83
C GLU A 52 -3.58 4.15 -7.96
N TYR A 53 -3.36 3.34 -8.99
CA TYR A 53 -2.11 2.64 -9.23
C TYR A 53 -1.12 3.51 -10.02
N TYR A 54 0.18 3.35 -9.80
CA TYR A 54 1.19 4.24 -10.37
C TYR A 54 1.54 3.90 -11.81
N SER A 55 1.95 2.66 -12.09
CA SER A 55 2.52 2.28 -13.38
C SER A 55 2.23 0.83 -13.76
N GLU A 56 2.42 0.51 -15.05
CA GLU A 56 2.54 -0.87 -15.53
C GLU A 56 3.96 -1.43 -15.30
N ASP A 57 4.96 -0.53 -15.16
CA ASP A 57 6.33 -0.89 -14.83
C ASP A 57 6.49 -1.07 -13.32
N PRO A 58 6.81 -2.29 -12.84
CA PRO A 58 6.95 -2.57 -11.43
C PRO A 58 8.14 -1.83 -10.78
N TYR A 59 9.20 -1.54 -11.54
CA TYR A 59 10.34 -0.76 -11.02
C TYR A 59 9.91 0.68 -10.72
N LEU A 60 9.31 1.36 -11.69
CA LEU A 60 8.81 2.73 -11.52
C LEU A 60 7.77 2.80 -10.39
N ALA A 61 6.83 1.84 -10.35
CA ALA A 61 5.83 1.78 -9.28
C ALA A 61 6.48 1.65 -7.88
N GLY A 62 7.54 0.84 -7.76
CA GLY A 62 8.27 0.64 -6.51
C GLY A 62 9.01 1.89 -6.04
N GLU A 63 9.72 2.58 -6.95
CA GLU A 63 10.47 3.80 -6.64
C GLU A 63 9.52 4.94 -6.19
N ILE A 64 8.44 5.14 -6.92
CA ILE A 64 7.41 6.13 -6.57
C ILE A 64 6.77 5.80 -5.21
N ALA A 65 6.45 4.53 -4.98
CA ALA A 65 5.87 4.09 -3.72
C ALA A 65 6.81 4.34 -2.53
N ALA A 66 8.10 3.99 -2.68
CA ALA A 66 9.08 4.22 -1.63
C ALA A 66 9.24 5.71 -1.29
N ALA A 67 9.26 6.60 -2.31
CA ALA A 67 9.32 8.04 -2.10
C ALA A 67 8.07 8.56 -1.35
N PHE A 68 6.87 8.13 -1.77
CA PHE A 68 5.62 8.48 -1.10
C PHE A 68 5.60 8.02 0.37
N ILE A 69 5.96 6.76 0.63
CA ILE A 69 6.01 6.18 1.99
C ILE A 69 6.97 6.98 2.87
N ASN A 70 8.18 7.25 2.38
CA ASN A 70 9.17 8.05 3.12
C ASN A 70 8.63 9.46 3.40
N GLY A 71 7.96 10.10 2.45
CA GLY A 71 7.33 11.40 2.63
C GLY A 71 6.28 11.40 3.75
N VAL A 72 5.33 10.48 3.72
CA VAL A 72 4.29 10.33 4.77
C VAL A 72 4.92 10.01 6.12
N GLN A 73 5.82 9.02 6.16
CA GLN A 73 6.44 8.55 7.41
C GLN A 73 7.42 9.56 8.02
N SER A 74 7.95 10.50 7.22
CA SER A 74 8.72 11.64 7.74
C SER A 74 7.90 12.59 8.62
N GLN A 75 6.57 12.52 8.51
CA GLN A 75 5.62 13.24 9.35
C GLN A 75 5.10 12.40 10.52
N HIS A 76 5.78 11.28 10.82
CA HIS A 76 5.42 10.33 11.88
C HIS A 76 4.03 9.68 11.72
N VAL A 77 3.52 9.64 10.51
CA VAL A 77 2.30 8.92 10.13
C VAL A 77 2.67 7.66 9.38
N GLY A 78 2.06 6.54 9.71
CA GLY A 78 2.30 5.28 9.02
C GLY A 78 1.63 5.22 7.65
N THR A 79 2.07 4.28 6.84
CA THR A 79 1.46 3.94 5.56
C THR A 79 1.04 2.48 5.55
N SER A 80 0.00 2.16 4.79
CA SER A 80 -0.41 0.79 4.49
C SER A 80 -0.32 0.55 2.99
N ILE A 81 0.79 -0.01 2.55
CA ILE A 81 0.96 -0.33 1.13
C ILE A 81 0.00 -1.45 0.72
N LYS A 82 -0.63 -1.32 -0.45
CA LYS A 82 -1.74 -2.17 -0.87
C LYS A 82 -1.77 -2.40 -2.38
N HIS A 83 -2.45 -3.42 -2.88
CA HIS A 83 -3.06 -4.56 -2.21
C HIS A 83 -2.18 -5.78 -2.42
N PHE A 84 -1.66 -6.36 -1.40
CA PHE A 84 -0.65 -7.42 -1.46
C PHE A 84 -1.33 -8.80 -1.51
N ALA A 85 -1.33 -9.49 -2.67
CA ALA A 85 -0.72 -9.11 -3.93
C ALA A 85 -1.57 -9.55 -5.13
N ALA A 86 -1.11 -9.15 -6.31
CA ALA A 86 -1.67 -9.59 -7.60
C ALA A 86 -3.17 -9.28 -7.79
N ASN A 87 -3.68 -8.19 -7.20
CA ASN A 87 -5.01 -7.66 -7.45
C ASN A 87 -4.99 -6.72 -8.66
N ASN A 88 -4.96 -7.28 -9.86
CA ASN A 88 -4.84 -6.53 -11.12
C ASN A 88 -6.13 -6.49 -11.93
N GLN A 89 -7.24 -6.94 -11.32
CA GLN A 89 -8.60 -6.84 -11.86
C GLN A 89 -9.61 -6.74 -10.72
N GLU A 90 -10.78 -6.11 -11.00
CA GLU A 90 -11.85 -5.94 -10.03
C GLU A 90 -13.00 -6.94 -10.21
N TYR A 91 -13.09 -7.57 -11.39
CA TYR A 91 -14.12 -8.55 -11.66
C TYR A 91 -13.93 -9.80 -10.79
N HIS A 92 -14.95 -10.12 -9.98
CA HIS A 92 -14.92 -11.19 -8.99
C HIS A 92 -13.71 -11.15 -8.03
N ARG A 93 -13.20 -9.98 -7.68
CA ARG A 93 -11.99 -9.80 -6.86
C ARG A 93 -12.01 -10.55 -5.53
N MET A 94 -13.20 -10.79 -4.94
CA MET A 94 -13.35 -11.50 -3.67
C MET A 94 -13.37 -13.03 -3.81
N SER A 95 -13.37 -13.57 -5.02
CA SER A 95 -13.47 -15.00 -5.27
C SER A 95 -12.58 -15.52 -6.39
N ASN A 96 -11.91 -14.64 -7.14
CA ASN A 96 -11.00 -15.05 -8.20
C ASN A 96 -9.66 -15.54 -7.63
N SER A 97 -8.96 -16.36 -8.41
CA SER A 97 -7.59 -16.76 -8.14
C SER A 97 -6.67 -16.19 -9.22
N SER A 98 -5.63 -15.45 -8.79
CA SER A 98 -4.55 -14.98 -9.66
C SER A 98 -3.53 -16.11 -9.79
N GLU A 99 -3.57 -16.80 -10.94
CA GLU A 99 -2.69 -17.92 -11.21
C GLU A 99 -1.41 -17.46 -11.90
N ALA A 100 -0.28 -17.62 -11.23
CA ALA A 100 1.04 -17.29 -11.77
C ALA A 100 2.13 -18.12 -11.07
N ASP A 101 3.16 -18.51 -11.83
CA ASP A 101 4.33 -19.16 -11.23
C ASP A 101 5.11 -18.18 -10.34
N GLU A 102 5.97 -18.73 -9.47
CA GLU A 102 6.74 -17.93 -8.52
C GLU A 102 7.66 -16.93 -9.20
N ARG A 103 8.26 -17.30 -10.33
CA ARG A 103 9.12 -16.40 -11.09
C ARG A 103 8.33 -15.18 -11.58
N THR A 104 7.17 -15.39 -12.16
CA THR A 104 6.27 -14.32 -12.61
C THR A 104 5.84 -13.42 -11.46
N LEU A 105 5.51 -14.00 -10.30
CA LEU A 105 5.15 -13.23 -9.12
C LEU A 105 6.33 -12.36 -8.66
N ARG A 106 7.54 -12.93 -8.56
CA ARG A 106 8.74 -12.23 -8.08
C ARG A 106 9.31 -11.20 -9.06
N GLU A 107 9.14 -11.42 -10.37
CA GLU A 107 9.68 -10.49 -11.39
C GLU A 107 8.70 -9.37 -11.79
N ILE A 108 7.38 -9.60 -11.66
CA ILE A 108 6.37 -8.68 -12.19
C ILE A 108 5.44 -8.13 -11.09
N TYR A 109 4.85 -8.98 -10.24
CA TYR A 109 3.81 -8.57 -9.32
C TYR A 109 4.29 -8.12 -7.95
N PHE A 110 5.45 -8.59 -7.51
CA PHE A 110 6.02 -8.30 -6.21
C PHE A 110 7.04 -7.15 -6.17
N PRO A 111 7.78 -6.79 -7.23
CA PRO A 111 8.91 -5.87 -7.10
C PRO A 111 8.56 -4.51 -6.54
N ALA A 112 7.36 -3.97 -6.83
CA ALA A 112 6.94 -2.70 -6.25
C ALA A 112 6.81 -2.78 -4.70
N PHE A 113 6.29 -3.89 -4.18
CA PHE A 113 6.18 -4.13 -2.74
C PHE A 113 7.53 -4.39 -2.09
N GLU A 114 8.36 -5.23 -2.72
CA GLU A 114 9.72 -5.52 -2.25
C GLU A 114 10.57 -4.25 -2.17
N THR A 115 10.53 -3.40 -3.20
CA THR A 115 11.23 -2.12 -3.22
C THR A 115 10.77 -1.21 -2.09
N ALA A 116 9.46 -1.15 -1.82
CA ALA A 116 8.91 -0.37 -0.73
C ALA A 116 9.38 -0.88 0.64
N VAL A 117 9.44 -2.19 0.85
CA VAL A 117 10.00 -2.76 2.10
C VAL A 117 11.46 -2.38 2.24
N LYS A 118 12.27 -2.65 1.23
CA LYS A 118 13.74 -2.45 1.31
C LYS A 118 14.16 -0.99 1.40
N LYS A 119 13.39 -0.06 0.83
CA LYS A 119 13.74 1.37 0.77
C LYS A 119 13.02 2.26 1.76
N ALA A 120 11.85 1.84 2.27
CA ALA A 120 11.00 2.70 3.08
C ALA A 120 10.40 2.05 4.34
N GLN A 121 10.40 0.71 4.46
CA GLN A 121 9.79 0.01 5.60
C GLN A 121 8.42 0.58 5.97
N PRO A 122 7.37 0.37 5.14
CA PRO A 122 6.04 0.84 5.46
C PRO A 122 5.58 0.29 6.83
N TYR A 123 4.84 1.07 7.60
CA TYR A 123 4.39 0.62 8.93
C TYR A 123 3.45 -0.57 8.83
N THR A 124 2.68 -0.66 7.76
CA THR A 124 1.72 -1.73 7.57
C THR A 124 1.60 -2.16 6.10
N PHE A 125 1.12 -3.37 5.90
CA PHE A 125 0.68 -3.91 4.61
C PHE A 125 -0.82 -4.19 4.65
N MET A 126 -1.51 -3.99 3.54
CA MET A 126 -2.88 -4.48 3.37
C MET A 126 -2.87 -5.64 2.38
N CYS A 127 -3.29 -6.83 2.83
CA CYS A 127 -3.45 -7.96 1.92
C CYS A 127 -4.63 -7.76 0.97
N SER A 128 -4.58 -8.39 -0.20
CA SER A 128 -5.62 -8.29 -1.22
C SER A 128 -6.79 -9.27 -0.96
N TYR A 129 -7.90 -9.06 -1.69
CA TYR A 129 -9.08 -9.93 -1.62
C TYR A 129 -8.87 -11.29 -2.28
N ASN A 130 -8.16 -11.29 -3.42
CA ASN A 130 -8.07 -12.43 -4.31
C ASN A 130 -7.25 -13.59 -3.72
N GLN A 131 -7.46 -14.75 -4.28
CA GLN A 131 -6.55 -15.86 -4.09
C GLN A 131 -5.30 -15.69 -4.97
N ILE A 132 -4.21 -16.29 -4.54
CA ILE A 132 -3.00 -16.52 -5.31
C ILE A 132 -2.77 -18.01 -5.36
N ASN A 133 -2.82 -18.58 -6.56
CA ASN A 133 -2.67 -20.02 -6.79
C ASN A 133 -3.60 -20.84 -5.87
N GLY A 134 -4.88 -20.43 -5.77
CA GLY A 134 -5.92 -21.12 -5.02
C GLY A 134 -5.97 -20.84 -3.51
N THR A 135 -5.06 -20.01 -2.96
CA THR A 135 -5.06 -19.64 -1.54
C THR A 135 -5.35 -18.15 -1.37
N PHE A 136 -6.33 -17.79 -0.55
CA PHE A 136 -6.62 -16.38 -0.26
C PHE A 136 -5.39 -15.65 0.27
N ALA A 137 -5.13 -14.43 -0.20
CA ALA A 137 -3.98 -13.65 0.21
C ALA A 137 -3.92 -13.48 1.73
N SER A 138 -5.07 -13.34 2.40
CA SER A 138 -5.20 -13.22 3.85
C SER A 138 -4.82 -14.50 4.63
N GLU A 139 -4.76 -15.66 3.98
CA GLU A 139 -4.46 -16.96 4.58
C GLU A 139 -3.19 -17.59 4.00
N ASN A 140 -2.47 -16.87 3.16
CA ASN A 140 -1.33 -17.38 2.42
C ASN A 140 -0.03 -17.18 3.20
N LYS A 141 0.38 -18.22 3.94
CA LYS A 141 1.60 -18.19 4.75
C LYS A 141 2.87 -17.94 3.91
N TRP A 142 2.95 -18.56 2.74
CA TRP A 142 4.08 -18.30 1.83
C TRP A 142 4.17 -16.82 1.49
N LEU A 143 3.02 -16.18 1.17
CA LEU A 143 2.99 -14.76 0.84
C LEU A 143 3.32 -13.86 2.04
N LEU A 144 2.60 -14.04 3.17
CA LEU A 144 2.63 -13.10 4.29
C LEU A 144 3.81 -13.34 5.25
N THR A 145 4.30 -14.57 5.34
CA THR A 145 5.42 -14.91 6.22
C THR A 145 6.69 -15.15 5.45
N ASP A 146 6.69 -16.10 4.50
CA ASP A 146 7.95 -16.52 3.88
C ASP A 146 8.49 -15.42 2.96
N VAL A 147 7.68 -14.88 2.06
CA VAL A 147 8.10 -13.81 1.13
C VAL A 147 8.20 -12.48 1.86
N LEU A 148 7.10 -12.01 2.48
CA LEU A 148 7.06 -10.65 3.01
C LEU A 148 8.01 -10.45 4.19
N ARG A 149 8.02 -11.36 5.17
CA ARG A 149 8.81 -11.22 6.39
C ARG A 149 10.19 -11.84 6.30
N ASN A 150 10.27 -13.11 5.87
CA ASN A 150 11.55 -13.84 5.89
C ASN A 150 12.47 -13.39 4.75
N ASP A 151 11.96 -13.26 3.51
CA ASP A 151 12.81 -12.90 2.36
C ASP A 151 13.07 -11.38 2.30
N TRP A 152 12.06 -10.54 2.57
CA TRP A 152 12.19 -9.09 2.43
C TRP A 152 12.52 -8.35 3.72
N GLY A 153 12.25 -8.95 4.88
CA GLY A 153 12.54 -8.36 6.18
C GLY A 153 11.51 -7.29 6.61
N PHE A 154 10.23 -7.48 6.30
CA PHE A 154 9.17 -6.57 6.73
C PHE A 154 8.95 -6.68 8.25
N GLU A 155 8.97 -5.54 8.94
CA GLU A 155 8.90 -5.47 10.41
C GLU A 155 7.53 -5.05 10.95
N GLY A 156 6.68 -4.44 10.12
CA GLY A 156 5.38 -3.94 10.53
C GLY A 156 4.28 -5.00 10.68
N TYR A 157 3.02 -4.58 10.74
CA TYR A 157 1.90 -5.53 10.77
C TYR A 157 1.14 -5.59 9.43
N VAL A 158 0.48 -6.72 9.19
CA VAL A 158 -0.39 -6.93 8.03
C VAL A 158 -1.84 -6.79 8.45
N MET A 159 -2.60 -5.92 7.76
CA MET A 159 -4.06 -5.85 7.89
C MET A 159 -4.75 -6.51 6.69
N SER A 160 -5.99 -6.94 6.89
CA SER A 160 -6.85 -7.36 5.77
C SER A 160 -7.37 -6.16 4.98
N ASP A 161 -7.70 -6.34 3.70
CA ASP A 161 -8.68 -5.48 3.06
C ASP A 161 -10.08 -5.67 3.69
N TRP A 162 -11.01 -4.75 3.45
CA TRP A 162 -12.31 -4.71 4.11
C TRP A 162 -13.16 -5.94 3.82
N GLY A 163 -13.26 -6.83 4.81
CA GLY A 163 -14.00 -8.09 4.68
C GLY A 163 -13.24 -9.18 3.90
N ALA A 164 -11.93 -9.10 3.77
CA ALA A 164 -11.09 -10.07 3.05
C ALA A 164 -10.73 -11.31 3.88
N VAL A 165 -11.24 -11.43 5.10
CA VAL A 165 -10.97 -12.59 5.98
C VAL A 165 -12.00 -13.68 5.76
N ASN A 166 -11.56 -14.88 5.39
CA ASN A 166 -12.41 -16.06 5.27
C ASN A 166 -12.24 -17.00 6.47
N ASP A 167 -11.00 -17.30 6.86
CA ASP A 167 -10.67 -18.07 8.07
C ASP A 167 -9.67 -17.24 8.91
N ARG A 168 -10.16 -16.68 10.02
CA ARG A 168 -9.35 -15.78 10.85
C ARG A 168 -8.20 -16.49 11.55
N VAL A 169 -8.38 -17.74 11.97
CA VAL A 169 -7.34 -18.53 12.63
C VAL A 169 -6.21 -18.85 11.65
N LYS A 170 -6.55 -19.35 10.46
CA LYS A 170 -5.55 -19.57 9.40
C LYS A 170 -4.86 -18.26 8.98
N GLY A 171 -5.62 -17.18 8.90
CA GLY A 171 -5.04 -15.86 8.60
C GLY A 171 -3.98 -15.47 9.62
N LEU A 172 -4.26 -15.64 10.90
CA LEU A 172 -3.30 -15.35 11.98
C LEU A 172 -2.05 -16.24 11.89
N GLU A 173 -2.22 -17.53 11.65
CA GLU A 173 -1.11 -18.47 11.41
C GLU A 173 -0.28 -18.12 10.17
N ALA A 174 -0.93 -17.56 9.15
CA ALA A 174 -0.28 -17.12 7.92
C ALA A 174 0.51 -15.80 8.08
N GLY A 175 0.23 -15.02 9.12
CA GLY A 175 0.88 -13.72 9.36
C GLY A 175 -0.02 -12.50 9.15
N LEU A 176 -1.35 -12.69 9.04
CA LEU A 176 -2.34 -11.61 9.06
C LEU A 176 -2.60 -11.17 10.49
N ASP A 177 -2.08 -10.03 10.87
CA ASP A 177 -2.13 -9.54 12.25
C ASP A 177 -3.49 -8.91 12.61
N LEU A 178 -4.06 -8.07 11.72
CA LEU A 178 -5.27 -7.30 11.98
C LEU A 178 -6.38 -7.57 10.95
N GLU A 179 -7.56 -7.91 11.43
CA GLU A 179 -8.78 -7.99 10.61
C GLU A 179 -9.46 -6.63 10.49
N MET A 180 -9.84 -6.23 9.27
CA MET A 180 -10.57 -5.00 9.00
C MET A 180 -11.82 -5.25 8.13
N PRO A 181 -13.00 -4.68 8.50
CA PRO A 181 -13.32 -4.21 9.85
C PRO A 181 -13.40 -5.39 10.83
N GLY A 182 -13.36 -5.11 12.13
CA GLY A 182 -13.54 -6.16 13.13
C GLY A 182 -14.90 -6.85 13.03
N SER A 183 -14.93 -8.13 13.42
CA SER A 183 -16.11 -9.03 13.30
C SER A 183 -17.09 -8.94 14.48
N ASN A 184 -17.05 -7.88 15.27
CA ASN A 184 -17.85 -7.73 16.49
C ASN A 184 -17.69 -8.90 17.49
N GLY A 185 -16.45 -9.40 17.63
CA GLY A 185 -16.11 -10.47 18.57
C GLY A 185 -16.29 -11.89 18.04
N THR A 186 -16.88 -12.09 16.86
CA THR A 186 -17.10 -13.43 16.30
C THR A 186 -15.78 -14.13 16.03
N ASN A 187 -14.88 -13.51 15.31
CA ASN A 187 -13.57 -14.07 14.98
C ASN A 187 -12.63 -14.07 16.19
N ASP A 188 -12.78 -13.13 17.13
CA ASP A 188 -12.03 -13.12 18.38
C ASP A 188 -12.35 -14.38 19.20
N ALA A 189 -13.61 -14.79 19.26
CA ALA A 189 -14.01 -16.03 19.95
C ALA A 189 -13.38 -17.28 19.31
N LEU A 190 -13.26 -17.32 17.97
CA LEU A 190 -12.59 -18.42 17.24
C LEU A 190 -11.09 -18.47 17.57
N ILE A 191 -10.41 -17.33 17.63
CA ILE A 191 -9.00 -17.27 18.05
C ILE A 191 -8.83 -17.76 19.48
N MET A 192 -9.67 -17.28 20.41
CA MET A 192 -9.62 -17.68 21.80
C MET A 192 -9.84 -19.19 21.99
N GLU A 193 -10.78 -19.78 21.23
CA GLU A 193 -11.02 -21.20 21.23
C GLU A 193 -9.84 -21.98 20.67
N ALA A 194 -9.26 -21.53 19.56
CA ALA A 194 -8.11 -22.15 18.93
C ALA A 194 -6.86 -22.17 19.85
N VAL A 195 -6.63 -21.09 20.59
CA VAL A 195 -5.57 -21.05 21.60
C VAL A 195 -5.86 -22.01 22.76
N LYS A 196 -7.09 -22.01 23.30
CA LYS A 196 -7.48 -22.87 24.42
C LYS A 196 -7.37 -24.36 24.10
N ASN A 197 -7.72 -24.76 22.89
CA ASN A 197 -7.65 -26.16 22.45
C ASN A 197 -6.30 -26.58 21.86
N GLY A 198 -5.34 -25.63 21.75
CA GLY A 198 -3.97 -25.86 21.28
C GLY A 198 -3.84 -26.01 19.76
N THR A 199 -4.86 -25.66 18.97
CA THR A 199 -4.76 -25.63 17.50
C THR A 199 -4.04 -24.41 16.98
N LEU A 200 -4.07 -23.30 17.73
CA LEU A 200 -3.27 -22.10 17.52
C LEU A 200 -2.31 -21.93 18.70
N LYS A 201 -1.03 -21.72 18.41
CA LYS A 201 -0.05 -21.40 19.46
C LYS A 201 -0.24 -19.97 19.95
N GLU A 202 -0.21 -19.75 21.26
CA GLU A 202 -0.36 -18.43 21.87
C GLU A 202 0.72 -17.45 21.40
N GLU A 203 1.95 -17.95 21.16
CA GLU A 203 3.06 -17.14 20.69
C GLU A 203 2.78 -16.50 19.30
N VAL A 204 1.93 -17.10 18.47
CA VAL A 204 1.53 -16.53 17.17
C VAL A 204 0.62 -15.32 17.39
N LEU A 205 -0.31 -15.42 18.33
CA LEU A 205 -1.17 -14.29 18.75
C LEU A 205 -0.33 -13.17 19.38
N ASP A 206 0.56 -13.51 20.29
CA ASP A 206 1.43 -12.53 20.96
C ASP A 206 2.28 -11.74 19.97
N GLN A 207 2.86 -12.40 18.97
CA GLN A 207 3.62 -11.75 17.90
C GLN A 207 2.77 -10.78 17.09
N ALA A 208 1.52 -11.13 16.76
CA ALA A 208 0.63 -10.25 16.03
C ALA A 208 0.27 -9.01 16.87
N VAL A 209 -0.05 -9.21 18.15
CA VAL A 209 -0.33 -8.13 19.11
C VAL A 209 0.89 -7.21 19.28
N GLU A 210 2.09 -7.78 19.43
CA GLU A 210 3.33 -7.01 19.55
C GLU A 210 3.57 -6.10 18.34
N ARG A 211 3.39 -6.62 17.11
CA ARG A 211 3.53 -5.83 15.89
C ARG A 211 2.55 -4.65 15.82
N ILE A 212 1.30 -4.89 16.20
CA ILE A 212 0.28 -3.83 16.25
C ILE A 212 0.63 -2.79 17.31
N LEU A 213 0.98 -3.21 18.51
CA LEU A 213 1.36 -2.32 19.63
C LEU A 213 2.59 -1.47 19.27
N ASN A 214 3.59 -2.05 18.62
CA ASN A 214 4.79 -1.32 18.18
C ASN A 214 4.43 -0.14 17.27
N ILE A 215 3.48 -0.30 16.35
CA ILE A 215 3.04 0.78 15.47
C ILE A 215 2.18 1.81 16.24
N ILE A 216 1.32 1.36 17.15
CA ILE A 216 0.54 2.25 18.02
C ILE A 216 1.45 3.15 18.87
N TYR A 217 2.44 2.57 19.54
CA TYR A 217 3.39 3.34 20.34
C TYR A 217 4.28 4.24 19.49
N LYS A 218 4.73 3.75 18.33
CA LYS A 218 5.51 4.56 17.39
C LYS A 218 4.78 5.82 16.95
N TYR A 219 3.46 5.75 16.73
CA TYR A 219 2.65 6.92 16.45
C TYR A 219 2.45 7.79 17.70
N ALA A 220 2.07 7.18 18.83
CA ALA A 220 1.76 7.89 20.06
C ALA A 220 2.95 8.71 20.59
N ASP A 221 4.17 8.16 20.51
CA ASP A 221 5.40 8.81 20.96
C ASP A 221 5.79 10.02 20.11
N HIS A 222 5.31 10.09 18.85
CA HIS A 222 5.64 11.15 17.90
C HIS A 222 4.41 11.97 17.48
N ARG A 223 3.28 11.74 18.13
CA ARG A 223 2.05 12.50 17.86
C ARG A 223 2.28 13.98 18.17
N ALA A 224 2.22 14.81 17.16
CA ALA A 224 2.38 16.24 17.26
C ALA A 224 1.29 16.94 16.44
N PRO A 225 0.40 17.74 17.07
CA PRO A 225 -0.55 18.54 16.33
C PRO A 225 0.17 19.42 15.30
N GLN A 226 -0.26 19.35 14.06
CA GLN A 226 0.29 20.15 12.97
C GLN A 226 -0.80 21.07 12.41
N GLU A 227 -0.40 22.25 12.01
CA GLU A 227 -1.28 23.17 11.29
C GLU A 227 -1.08 22.99 9.79
N PHE A 228 -2.16 23.01 9.05
CA PHE A 228 -2.15 23.07 7.59
C PHE A 228 -3.18 24.09 7.10
N THR A 229 -2.99 24.59 5.90
CA THR A 229 -3.96 25.47 5.26
C THR A 229 -4.34 24.88 3.91
N MET A 230 -5.65 24.81 3.64
CA MET A 230 -6.19 24.29 2.38
C MET A 230 -5.61 25.00 1.17
N GLU A 231 -5.37 26.30 1.28
CA GLU A 231 -4.82 27.12 0.18
C GLU A 231 -3.43 26.65 -0.22
N LYS A 232 -2.53 26.46 0.76
CA LYS A 232 -1.14 26.02 0.50
C LYS A 232 -1.10 24.59 -0.04
N ASP A 233 -1.92 23.72 0.52
CA ASP A 233 -1.95 22.32 0.10
C ASP A 233 -2.60 22.18 -1.28
N HIS A 234 -3.58 23.04 -1.62
CA HIS A 234 -4.10 23.17 -2.98
C HIS A 234 -3.07 23.70 -4.00
N GLU A 235 -2.28 24.67 -3.62
CA GLU A 235 -1.16 25.17 -4.47
C GLU A 235 -0.13 24.06 -4.72
N GLU A 236 0.22 23.29 -3.70
CA GLU A 236 1.12 22.15 -3.84
C GLU A 236 0.53 21.05 -4.72
N ALA A 237 -0.74 20.71 -4.53
CA ALA A 237 -1.44 19.75 -5.37
C ALA A 237 -1.48 20.18 -6.85
N ARG A 238 -1.69 21.49 -7.11
CA ARG A 238 -1.62 22.06 -8.46
C ARG A 238 -0.23 21.94 -9.06
N ARG A 239 0.82 22.32 -8.31
CA ARG A 239 2.21 22.18 -8.73
C ARG A 239 2.56 20.74 -9.11
N ILE A 240 2.19 19.79 -8.26
CA ILE A 240 2.38 18.35 -8.51
C ILE A 240 1.68 17.91 -9.80
N ALA A 241 0.44 18.36 -10.02
CA ALA A 241 -0.31 18.05 -11.23
C ALA A 241 0.36 18.63 -12.48
N GLU A 242 0.78 19.89 -12.44
CA GLU A 242 1.47 20.56 -13.54
C GLU A 242 2.79 19.85 -13.91
N GLU A 243 3.59 19.48 -12.92
CA GLU A 243 4.87 18.76 -13.11
C GLU A 243 4.69 17.30 -13.56
N SER A 244 3.51 16.69 -13.30
CA SER A 244 3.20 15.31 -13.69
C SER A 244 2.68 15.17 -15.12
N MET A 245 2.37 16.26 -15.81
CA MET A 245 1.83 16.25 -17.16
C MET A 245 2.94 16.19 -18.21
N VAL A 246 2.87 15.22 -19.13
CA VAL A 246 3.81 15.07 -20.23
C VAL A 246 3.09 15.35 -21.55
N LEU A 247 3.53 16.38 -22.28
CA LEU A 247 2.99 16.75 -23.57
C LEU A 247 3.57 15.82 -24.65
N LEU A 248 2.85 14.77 -25.03
CA LEU A 248 3.31 13.79 -26.03
C LEU A 248 3.26 14.31 -27.45
N LYS A 249 2.32 15.19 -27.78
CA LYS A 249 2.12 15.75 -29.11
C LYS A 249 1.43 17.10 -29.03
N ASN A 250 1.94 18.08 -29.74
CA ASN A 250 1.32 19.40 -29.91
C ASN A 250 1.39 19.79 -31.41
N ALA A 251 0.57 19.08 -32.24
CA ALA A 251 0.49 19.38 -33.66
C ALA A 251 -0.09 20.79 -33.85
N ASP A 252 0.43 21.50 -34.85
CA ASP A 252 0.00 22.85 -35.20
C ASP A 252 0.14 23.89 -34.07
N GLN A 253 0.91 23.55 -33.02
CA GLN A 253 1.14 24.40 -31.85
C GLN A 253 -0.15 24.93 -31.19
N ILE A 254 -1.17 24.07 -31.08
CA ILE A 254 -2.48 24.44 -30.56
C ILE A 254 -2.42 24.77 -29.03
N LEU A 255 -1.44 24.25 -28.32
CA LEU A 255 -1.20 24.57 -26.93
C LEU A 255 -0.01 25.52 -26.77
N PRO A 256 -0.05 26.47 -25.79
CA PRO A 256 -1.15 26.74 -24.84
C PRO A 256 -2.34 27.42 -25.55
N LEU A 257 -3.55 27.09 -25.07
CA LEU A 257 -4.76 27.74 -25.56
C LEU A 257 -4.76 29.23 -25.22
N LYS A 258 -5.17 30.09 -26.16
CA LYS A 258 -5.30 31.51 -25.89
C LYS A 258 -6.60 31.78 -25.14
N THR A 259 -6.55 32.61 -24.10
CA THR A 259 -7.72 32.98 -23.27
C THR A 259 -8.83 33.68 -24.05
N SER A 260 -8.54 34.19 -25.26
CA SER A 260 -9.50 34.83 -26.14
C SER A 260 -10.22 33.87 -27.08
N GLU A 261 -9.80 32.61 -27.15
CA GLU A 261 -10.41 31.61 -28.02
C GLU A 261 -11.54 30.87 -27.27
N LYS A 262 -12.69 30.75 -27.94
CA LYS A 262 -13.80 29.91 -27.44
C LYS A 262 -13.46 28.46 -27.78
N VAL A 263 -13.42 27.61 -26.79
CA VAL A 263 -13.25 26.15 -26.89
C VAL A 263 -14.62 25.51 -27.01
#